data_d6afc880130be8e5b5875c9b9e766c7f
#
_entry.id   d6afc880130be8e5b5875c9b9e766c7f
#
_cell.length_a   1.000
_cell.length_b   1.000
_cell.length_c   1.000
_cell.angle_alpha   90.00
_cell.angle_beta   90.00
_cell.angle_gamma   90.00
#
_symmetry.space_group_name_H-M   'P 1'
#
loop_
_entity.id
_entity.type
_entity.pdbx_description
1 polymer ?
#
loop_
_entity_poly.entity_id
_entity_poly.type
_entity_poly.pdbx_seq_one_letter_code
_entity_poly.pdbx_strand_id
1 'polypeptide(L)'
;MQLLNCHIFRTLAQEIRVKLMAVFSVFLRLYFRKSFQHAKQHIVTMLKIVQKFGLISVVAAAICISLHSCGKKEPVVETDETVPVENLIPRKDITLTRTEADYVKANNSFALELFKKASSSEGGKSMLLSPLSVTFALGMVNNGAVGQTKYEIDKTLGFGEDTGSMNEFCSKMLSESAKVDPSTTIEIANASVVNSMYSKLKDRFTEAVEDNYEANVCYKDFSKDDVKGLINNWCSEKTHGMIPELLKDQVTILEYAHFLNATYFKGIWSSQFKKSDSKKEKFYLEDGSKRETNMMHQKARFNYGYLPNIGPALCLPYGNQAFRMVIILPDEGKKLEDVKHALDLNHWETMISNMYGVEVDVKLPSFESEYNTDLVDVLRGMGIEKAFSGKDADFSEMTESPVYISKVIHKAKIKVDEQGSEAAAVTDVVMGYTSPGPGSTVQFQFHADRPFIYAITEVSTGAIFFIGQYTGK
;
A
#
# COMPACT_ATOMS: atom_id res chain seq x y z
N MET A 1 -20.00 15.81 -48.60
CA MET A 1 -20.48 14.42 -48.39
C MET A 1 -19.76 13.71 -47.20
N GLN A 2 -18.48 14.01 -46.91
CA GLN A 2 -17.73 13.39 -45.78
C GLN A 2 -18.15 13.89 -44.38
N LEU A 3 -18.59 15.14 -44.21
CA LEU A 3 -19.02 15.68 -42.91
C LEU A 3 -20.40 15.16 -42.45
N LEU A 4 -21.24 14.76 -43.37
CA LEU A 4 -22.58 14.23 -43.03
C LEU A 4 -22.51 12.79 -42.47
N ASN A 5 -21.57 11.99 -42.96
CA ASN A 5 -21.35 10.62 -42.49
C ASN A 5 -20.77 10.59 -41.04
N CYS A 6 -19.91 11.56 -40.67
CA CYS A 6 -19.32 11.60 -39.33
C CYS A 6 -20.37 11.97 -38.25
N HIS A 7 -21.34 12.78 -38.59
CA HIS A 7 -22.43 13.18 -37.66
C HIS A 7 -23.40 12.01 -37.41
N ILE A 8 -23.78 11.30 -38.46
CA ILE A 8 -24.66 10.12 -38.37
C ILE A 8 -24.00 9.01 -37.52
N PHE A 9 -22.69 8.75 -37.70
CA PHE A 9 -21.98 7.77 -36.91
C PHE A 9 -21.83 8.14 -35.43
N ARG A 10 -21.61 9.41 -35.09
CA ARG A 10 -21.60 9.88 -33.69
C ARG A 10 -22.97 9.72 -33.03
N THR A 11 -24.05 10.08 -33.72
CA THR A 11 -25.40 9.96 -33.20
C THR A 11 -25.79 8.49 -32.98
N LEU A 12 -25.44 7.61 -33.93
CA LEU A 12 -25.69 6.16 -33.81
C LEU A 12 -24.89 5.52 -32.67
N ALA A 13 -23.63 5.90 -32.51
CA ALA A 13 -22.79 5.42 -31.40
C ALA A 13 -23.30 5.87 -30.03
N GLN A 14 -23.83 7.10 -29.96
CA GLN A 14 -24.43 7.64 -28.74
C GLN A 14 -25.73 6.95 -28.38
N GLU A 15 -26.60 6.70 -29.36
CA GLU A 15 -27.84 5.95 -29.16
C GLU A 15 -27.64 4.49 -28.73
N ILE A 16 -26.63 3.83 -29.31
CA ILE A 16 -26.22 2.46 -28.92
C ILE A 16 -25.71 2.46 -27.48
N ARG A 17 -24.88 3.44 -27.10
CA ARG A 17 -24.34 3.58 -25.73
C ARG A 17 -25.44 3.78 -24.69
N VAL A 18 -26.44 4.63 -25.01
CA VAL A 18 -27.60 4.88 -24.12
C VAL A 18 -28.46 3.62 -23.97
N LYS A 19 -28.72 2.89 -25.06
CA LYS A 19 -29.48 1.63 -25.03
C LYS A 19 -28.76 0.53 -24.24
N LEU A 20 -27.42 0.42 -24.38
CA LEU A 20 -26.60 -0.52 -23.62
C LEU A 20 -26.62 -0.19 -22.10
N MET A 21 -26.52 1.08 -21.73
CA MET A 21 -26.60 1.52 -20.33
C MET A 21 -27.98 1.25 -19.73
N ALA A 22 -29.03 1.42 -20.49
CA ALA A 22 -30.39 1.11 -20.05
C ALA A 22 -30.61 -0.39 -19.81
N VAL A 23 -30.11 -1.25 -20.72
CA VAL A 23 -30.16 -2.71 -20.58
C VAL A 23 -29.33 -3.16 -19.37
N PHE A 24 -28.15 -2.58 -19.15
CA PHE A 24 -27.29 -2.87 -18.02
C PHE A 24 -27.92 -2.46 -16.68
N SER A 25 -28.60 -1.31 -16.65
CA SER A 25 -29.34 -0.84 -15.47
C SER A 25 -30.52 -1.75 -15.10
N VAL A 26 -31.27 -2.24 -16.11
CA VAL A 26 -32.36 -3.20 -15.89
C VAL A 26 -31.82 -4.54 -15.41
N PHE A 27 -30.69 -4.99 -15.95
CA PHE A 27 -30.06 -6.23 -15.55
C PHE A 27 -29.54 -6.17 -14.11
N LEU A 28 -28.89 -5.07 -13.68
CA LEU A 28 -28.48 -4.85 -12.31
C LEU A 28 -29.69 -4.91 -11.33
N ARG A 29 -30.84 -4.30 -11.69
CA ARG A 29 -32.06 -4.34 -10.87
C ARG A 29 -32.67 -5.73 -10.78
N LEU A 30 -32.55 -6.57 -11.80
CA LEU A 30 -33.03 -7.95 -11.79
C LEU A 30 -32.08 -8.88 -11.06
N TYR A 31 -30.76 -8.62 -11.12
CA TYR A 31 -29.72 -9.39 -10.43
C TYR A 31 -29.85 -9.33 -8.91
N PHE A 32 -30.13 -8.13 -8.35
CA PHE A 32 -30.36 -7.96 -6.91
C PHE A 32 -31.71 -8.50 -6.40
N ARG A 33 -32.58 -8.98 -7.27
CA ARG A 33 -33.94 -9.44 -6.90
C ARG A 33 -34.15 -10.96 -6.90
N LYS A 34 -33.22 -11.79 -7.40
CA LYS A 34 -33.39 -13.27 -7.45
C LYS A 34 -32.11 -14.04 -7.12
N SER A 35 -32.29 -14.98 -6.25
CA SER A 35 -31.37 -15.95 -5.65
C SER A 35 -30.43 -16.68 -6.64
N PHE A 36 -29.24 -17.00 -6.15
CA PHE A 36 -28.00 -17.52 -6.74
C PHE A 36 -28.09 -18.73 -7.71
N GLN A 37 -29.16 -19.50 -7.72
CA GLN A 37 -29.25 -20.72 -8.56
C GLN A 37 -29.63 -20.45 -10.04
N HIS A 38 -30.15 -19.29 -10.38
CA HIS A 38 -30.47 -18.94 -11.78
C HIS A 38 -29.36 -18.16 -12.51
N ALA A 39 -28.35 -17.69 -11.78
CA ALA A 39 -27.29 -16.84 -12.30
C ALA A 39 -26.38 -17.56 -13.34
N LYS A 40 -26.11 -18.84 -13.16
CA LYS A 40 -25.20 -19.61 -14.03
C LYS A 40 -25.69 -19.70 -15.49
N GLN A 41 -26.99 -19.82 -15.71
CA GLN A 41 -27.59 -19.92 -17.05
C GLN A 41 -27.67 -18.56 -17.75
N HIS A 42 -27.86 -17.49 -17.00
CA HIS A 42 -27.87 -16.12 -17.54
C HIS A 42 -26.49 -15.57 -17.89
N ILE A 43 -25.43 -15.94 -17.15
CA ILE A 43 -24.04 -15.58 -17.45
C ILE A 43 -23.59 -16.17 -18.79
N VAL A 44 -23.95 -17.43 -19.07
CA VAL A 44 -23.61 -18.07 -20.36
C VAL A 44 -24.32 -17.37 -21.53
N THR A 45 -25.56 -16.94 -21.33
CA THR A 45 -26.32 -16.20 -22.35
C THR A 45 -25.75 -14.80 -22.57
N MET A 46 -25.32 -14.10 -21.51
CA MET A 46 -24.65 -12.80 -21.59
C MET A 46 -23.30 -12.88 -22.29
N LEU A 47 -22.48 -13.90 -21.98
CA LEU A 47 -21.21 -14.14 -22.67
C LEU A 47 -21.39 -14.31 -24.18
N LYS A 48 -22.44 -15.04 -24.60
CA LYS A 48 -22.77 -15.19 -26.03
C LYS A 48 -23.23 -13.87 -26.67
N ILE A 49 -23.93 -13.02 -25.95
CA ILE A 49 -24.37 -11.69 -26.41
C ILE A 49 -23.16 -10.74 -26.53
N VAL A 50 -22.30 -10.70 -25.51
CA VAL A 50 -21.06 -9.89 -25.51
C VAL A 50 -20.11 -10.34 -26.62
N GLN A 51 -19.94 -11.65 -26.86
CA GLN A 51 -19.16 -12.15 -27.98
C GLN A 51 -19.74 -11.73 -29.34
N LYS A 52 -21.07 -11.71 -29.49
CA LYS A 52 -21.73 -11.28 -30.73
C LYS A 52 -21.57 -9.77 -31.00
N PHE A 53 -21.61 -8.93 -29.96
CA PHE A 53 -21.40 -7.48 -30.06
C PHE A 53 -19.91 -7.10 -30.11
N GLY A 54 -19.03 -7.87 -29.45
CA GLY A 54 -17.58 -7.70 -29.55
C GLY A 54 -17.06 -7.93 -30.96
N LEU A 55 -17.62 -8.92 -31.69
CA LEU A 55 -17.26 -9.18 -33.08
C LEU A 55 -17.62 -8.01 -34.00
N ILE A 56 -18.75 -7.34 -33.74
CA ILE A 56 -19.18 -6.16 -34.54
C ILE A 56 -18.24 -4.97 -34.30
N SER A 57 -17.74 -4.79 -33.07
CA SER A 57 -16.79 -3.72 -32.74
C SER A 57 -15.41 -3.95 -33.35
N VAL A 58 -14.95 -5.20 -33.43
CA VAL A 58 -13.68 -5.58 -34.07
C VAL A 58 -13.76 -5.40 -35.59
N VAL A 59 -14.87 -5.74 -36.21
CA VAL A 59 -15.09 -5.55 -37.66
C VAL A 59 -15.16 -4.05 -38.03
N ALA A 60 -15.80 -3.22 -37.20
CA ALA A 60 -15.84 -1.77 -37.41
C ALA A 60 -14.44 -1.14 -37.26
N ALA A 61 -13.63 -1.58 -36.29
CA ALA A 61 -12.24 -1.14 -36.13
C ALA A 61 -11.35 -1.57 -37.31
N ALA A 62 -11.52 -2.80 -37.83
CA ALA A 62 -10.76 -3.29 -38.97
C ALA A 62 -11.10 -2.52 -40.26
N ILE A 63 -12.33 -2.09 -40.48
CA ILE A 63 -12.74 -1.27 -41.62
C ILE A 63 -12.18 0.16 -41.53
N CYS A 64 -12.05 0.73 -40.31
CA CYS A 64 -11.41 2.03 -40.12
C CYS A 64 -9.88 2.00 -40.37
N ILE A 65 -9.22 0.89 -40.05
CA ILE A 65 -7.75 0.76 -40.24
C ILE A 65 -7.40 0.61 -41.75
N SER A 66 -8.26 -0.01 -42.56
CA SER A 66 -8.02 -0.21 -44.00
C SER A 66 -8.22 1.07 -44.85
N LEU A 67 -8.76 2.14 -44.33
CA LEU A 67 -8.98 3.42 -45.04
C LEU A 67 -7.93 4.51 -44.71
N HIS A 68 -6.92 4.23 -43.87
CA HIS A 68 -5.88 5.18 -43.46
C HIS A 68 -4.47 4.89 -43.93
N SER A 69 -4.31 4.05 -44.98
CA SER A 69 -3.00 3.78 -45.57
C SER A 69 -2.77 4.62 -46.84
N CYS A 70 -2.61 5.92 -46.66
CA CYS A 70 -1.81 6.77 -47.55
C CYS A 70 -1.69 8.18 -46.98
N GLY A 71 -0.56 8.47 -46.27
CA GLY A 71 -0.26 9.82 -45.78
C GLY A 71 1.10 9.83 -45.06
N LYS A 72 2.00 10.67 -45.58
CA LYS A 72 3.37 10.85 -45.12
C LYS A 72 3.53 10.93 -43.61
N LYS A 73 4.53 10.24 -43.05
CA LYS A 73 4.98 10.39 -41.65
C LYS A 73 5.49 11.81 -41.44
N GLU A 74 4.74 12.61 -40.71
CA GLU A 74 5.27 13.77 -40.01
C GLU A 74 5.82 13.33 -38.65
N PRO A 75 6.88 13.97 -38.13
CA PRO A 75 7.44 13.62 -36.82
C PRO A 75 6.41 13.93 -35.72
N VAL A 76 6.16 12.94 -34.85
CA VAL A 76 5.34 13.11 -33.66
C VAL A 76 6.10 14.07 -32.75
N VAL A 77 5.63 15.30 -32.64
CA VAL A 77 6.02 16.22 -31.56
C VAL A 77 5.29 15.71 -30.33
N GLU A 78 6.01 15.15 -29.38
CA GLU A 78 5.48 14.89 -28.02
C GLU A 78 5.09 16.23 -27.41
N THR A 79 3.81 16.52 -27.37
CA THR A 79 3.30 17.68 -26.64
C THR A 79 3.18 17.26 -25.17
N ASP A 80 3.97 17.89 -24.35
CA ASP A 80 3.97 17.82 -22.89
C ASP A 80 2.67 18.50 -22.39
N GLU A 81 1.54 17.76 -22.38
CA GLU A 81 0.28 18.27 -21.87
C GLU A 81 0.28 18.20 -20.34
N THR A 82 0.57 19.32 -19.71
CA THR A 82 0.43 19.50 -18.26
C THR A 82 -1.04 19.65 -17.90
N VAL A 83 -1.54 18.79 -17.00
CA VAL A 83 -2.88 18.93 -16.41
C VAL A 83 -2.83 20.09 -15.41
N PRO A 84 -3.70 21.12 -15.55
CA PRO A 84 -3.73 22.23 -14.60
C PRO A 84 -4.07 21.74 -13.17
N VAL A 85 -3.43 22.31 -12.16
CA VAL A 85 -3.64 22.01 -10.72
C VAL A 85 -5.10 22.21 -10.28
N GLU A 86 -5.89 22.98 -11.03
CA GLU A 86 -7.30 23.23 -10.79
C GLU A 86 -8.22 22.00 -10.90
N ASN A 87 -7.74 20.88 -11.43
CA ASN A 87 -8.52 19.64 -11.62
C ASN A 87 -8.25 18.55 -10.58
N LEU A 88 -7.45 18.82 -9.54
CA LEU A 88 -7.26 17.86 -8.46
C LEU A 88 -8.54 17.70 -7.65
N ILE A 89 -8.98 16.45 -7.51
CA ILE A 89 -10.06 16.12 -6.57
C ILE A 89 -9.55 16.48 -5.16
N PRO A 90 -10.28 17.32 -4.41
CA PRO A 90 -9.87 17.68 -3.06
C PRO A 90 -9.65 16.44 -2.18
N ARG A 91 -8.65 16.47 -1.33
CA ARG A 91 -8.39 15.45 -0.34
C ARG A 91 -9.63 15.28 0.56
N LYS A 92 -10.00 14.03 0.80
CA LYS A 92 -10.98 13.67 1.81
C LYS A 92 -10.24 13.27 3.08
N ASP A 93 -10.46 13.99 4.18
CA ASP A 93 -9.85 13.68 5.46
C ASP A 93 -10.64 12.55 6.18
N ILE A 94 -9.91 11.62 6.81
CA ILE A 94 -10.47 10.61 7.70
C ILE A 94 -10.73 11.28 9.05
N THR A 95 -12.00 11.33 9.47
CA THR A 95 -12.36 11.90 10.77
C THR A 95 -12.27 10.84 11.86
N LEU A 96 -11.40 11.05 12.83
CA LEU A 96 -11.19 10.16 13.97
C LEU A 96 -11.96 10.65 15.21
N THR A 97 -12.51 9.73 15.97
CA THR A 97 -12.86 9.95 17.38
C THR A 97 -11.59 10.10 18.21
N ARG A 98 -11.73 10.52 19.47
CA ARG A 98 -10.57 10.61 20.37
C ARG A 98 -9.90 9.25 20.59
N THR A 99 -10.68 8.20 20.81
CA THR A 99 -10.17 6.83 21.00
C THR A 99 -9.43 6.34 19.75
N GLU A 100 -9.99 6.56 18.55
CA GLU A 100 -9.33 6.20 17.30
C GLU A 100 -8.02 6.98 17.09
N ALA A 101 -7.97 8.25 17.47
CA ALA A 101 -6.73 9.04 17.45
C ALA A 101 -5.67 8.49 18.41
N ASP A 102 -6.09 8.01 19.60
CA ASP A 102 -5.20 7.34 20.55
C ASP A 102 -4.71 6.00 19.97
N TYR A 103 -5.54 5.26 19.21
CA TYR A 103 -5.12 4.05 18.50
C TYR A 103 -4.14 4.33 17.36
N VAL A 104 -4.27 5.44 16.64
CA VAL A 104 -3.25 5.86 15.66
C VAL A 104 -1.90 6.07 16.34
N LYS A 105 -1.88 6.73 17.51
CA LYS A 105 -0.65 6.93 18.29
C LYS A 105 -0.05 5.61 18.76
N ALA A 106 -0.88 4.70 19.24
CA ALA A 106 -0.46 3.35 19.62
C ALA A 106 0.15 2.60 18.45
N ASN A 107 -0.55 2.59 17.30
CA ASN A 107 -0.05 1.99 16.06
C ASN A 107 1.27 2.61 15.60
N ASN A 108 1.42 3.93 15.68
CA ASN A 108 2.67 4.60 15.29
C ASN A 108 3.81 4.27 16.28
N SER A 109 3.52 4.15 17.58
CA SER A 109 4.49 3.68 18.57
C SER A 109 4.93 2.25 18.28
N PHE A 110 3.97 1.35 18.02
CA PHE A 110 4.23 -0.01 17.59
C PHE A 110 5.06 -0.06 16.30
N ALA A 111 4.73 0.78 15.31
CA ALA A 111 5.44 0.87 14.04
C ALA A 111 6.93 1.21 14.21
N LEU A 112 7.22 2.21 15.04
CA LEU A 112 8.60 2.63 15.32
C LEU A 112 9.39 1.56 16.06
N GLU A 113 8.79 0.92 17.07
CA GLU A 113 9.44 -0.17 17.82
C GLU A 113 9.65 -1.43 16.96
N LEU A 114 8.65 -1.81 16.15
CA LEU A 114 8.76 -2.91 15.20
C LEU A 114 9.90 -2.66 14.21
N PHE A 115 9.98 -1.45 13.66
CA PHE A 115 11.05 -1.06 12.74
C PHE A 115 12.43 -1.12 13.39
N LYS A 116 12.59 -0.58 14.61
CA LYS A 116 13.85 -0.66 15.37
C LYS A 116 14.29 -2.11 15.57
N LYS A 117 13.39 -2.95 16.09
CA LYS A 117 13.68 -4.36 16.38
C LYS A 117 14.03 -5.14 15.12
N ALA A 118 13.21 -5.03 14.07
CA ALA A 118 13.44 -5.74 12.82
C ALA A 118 14.71 -5.28 12.12
N SER A 119 14.98 -3.96 12.05
CA SER A 119 16.16 -3.43 11.37
C SER A 119 17.48 -3.76 12.07
N SER A 120 17.47 -3.96 13.39
CA SER A 120 18.67 -4.34 14.15
C SER A 120 19.19 -5.73 13.80
N SER A 121 18.33 -6.64 13.32
CA SER A 121 18.71 -7.99 12.90
C SER A 121 19.23 -8.07 11.46
N GLU A 122 19.03 -7.03 10.63
CA GLU A 122 19.28 -7.09 9.18
C GLU A 122 20.68 -6.62 8.75
N GLY A 123 21.57 -6.29 9.70
CA GLY A 123 22.96 -5.97 9.40
C GLY A 123 23.14 -4.77 8.45
N GLY A 124 22.29 -3.78 8.53
CA GLY A 124 22.37 -2.54 7.74
C GLY A 124 21.92 -2.67 6.28
N LYS A 125 21.07 -3.63 5.94
CA LYS A 125 20.44 -3.74 4.61
C LYS A 125 19.26 -2.78 4.47
N SER A 126 18.94 -2.46 3.22
CA SER A 126 17.67 -1.78 2.91
C SER A 126 16.49 -2.69 3.25
N MET A 127 15.43 -2.12 3.82
CA MET A 127 14.23 -2.86 4.20
C MET A 127 13.00 -1.97 4.21
N LEU A 128 11.84 -2.60 4.17
CA LEU A 128 10.55 -1.94 4.27
C LEU A 128 9.60 -2.81 5.10
N LEU A 129 8.89 -2.19 6.03
CA LEU A 129 7.80 -2.80 6.79
C LEU A 129 6.49 -2.07 6.48
N SER A 130 5.39 -2.79 6.55
CA SER A 130 4.05 -2.25 6.70
C SER A 130 3.51 -2.57 8.09
N PRO A 131 3.76 -1.70 9.09
CA PRO A 131 3.34 -1.97 10.46
C PRO A 131 1.84 -2.11 10.61
N LEU A 132 1.07 -1.31 9.87
CA LEU A 132 -0.39 -1.39 9.86
C LEU A 132 -0.88 -2.77 9.38
N SER A 133 -0.19 -3.36 8.40
CA SER A 133 -0.42 -4.74 7.95
C SER A 133 -0.23 -5.75 9.08
N VAL A 134 0.84 -5.59 9.87
CA VAL A 134 1.10 -6.46 11.03
C VAL A 134 0.03 -6.25 12.10
N THR A 135 -0.40 -4.99 12.33
CA THR A 135 -1.51 -4.67 13.24
C THR A 135 -2.79 -5.37 12.83
N PHE A 136 -3.15 -5.38 11.54
CA PHE A 136 -4.33 -6.10 11.06
C PHE A 136 -4.21 -7.62 11.25
N ALA A 137 -3.06 -8.21 10.91
CA ALA A 137 -2.85 -9.64 11.09
C ALA A 137 -2.94 -10.06 12.56
N LEU A 138 -2.31 -9.31 13.47
CA LEU A 138 -2.40 -9.53 14.91
C LEU A 138 -3.82 -9.25 15.44
N GLY A 139 -4.49 -8.23 14.94
CA GLY A 139 -5.87 -7.89 15.29
C GLY A 139 -6.84 -9.01 14.92
N MET A 140 -6.70 -9.59 13.74
CA MET A 140 -7.51 -10.76 13.36
C MET A 140 -7.36 -11.90 14.36
N VAL A 141 -6.14 -12.33 14.65
CA VAL A 141 -5.91 -13.47 15.57
C VAL A 141 -6.25 -13.13 17.02
N ASN A 142 -6.16 -11.86 17.41
CA ASN A 142 -6.52 -11.37 18.74
C ASN A 142 -8.02 -11.56 19.07
N ASN A 143 -8.89 -11.57 18.05
CA ASN A 143 -10.31 -11.89 18.24
C ASN A 143 -10.55 -13.34 18.74
N GLY A 144 -9.57 -14.22 18.54
CA GLY A 144 -9.61 -15.59 19.01
C GLY A 144 -8.77 -15.87 20.26
N ALA A 145 -7.96 -14.89 20.68
CA ALA A 145 -7.05 -15.02 21.82
C ALA A 145 -7.75 -14.81 23.16
N VAL A 146 -7.26 -15.49 24.19
CA VAL A 146 -7.83 -15.43 25.55
C VAL A 146 -6.69 -15.28 26.59
N GLY A 147 -7.02 -14.75 27.76
CA GLY A 147 -6.12 -14.68 28.92
C GLY A 147 -4.79 -14.00 28.62
N GLN A 148 -3.67 -14.66 28.98
CA GLN A 148 -2.33 -14.10 28.82
C GLN A 148 -1.95 -13.93 27.35
N THR A 149 -2.39 -14.80 26.45
CA THR A 149 -2.16 -14.68 24.99
C THR A 149 -2.75 -13.37 24.46
N LYS A 150 -4.01 -13.09 24.82
CA LYS A 150 -4.67 -11.83 24.43
C LYS A 150 -3.98 -10.61 25.05
N TYR A 151 -3.69 -10.68 26.35
CA TYR A 151 -3.06 -9.57 27.08
C TYR A 151 -1.72 -9.15 26.45
N GLU A 152 -0.87 -10.11 26.04
CA GLU A 152 0.42 -9.81 25.41
C GLU A 152 0.26 -9.13 24.04
N ILE A 153 -0.72 -9.56 23.25
CA ILE A 153 -1.03 -8.94 21.95
C ILE A 153 -1.56 -7.52 22.17
N ASP A 154 -2.57 -7.36 23.03
CA ASP A 154 -3.18 -6.05 23.36
C ASP A 154 -2.13 -5.05 23.85
N LYS A 155 -1.27 -5.49 24.78
CA LYS A 155 -0.20 -4.67 25.33
C LYS A 155 0.83 -4.25 24.29
N THR A 156 1.21 -5.17 23.40
CA THR A 156 2.23 -4.90 22.36
C THR A 156 1.69 -3.96 21.30
N LEU A 157 0.42 -4.11 20.90
CA LEU A 157 -0.25 -3.19 19.98
C LEU A 157 -0.62 -1.85 20.64
N GLY A 158 -0.79 -1.82 21.96
CA GLY A 158 -1.12 -0.62 22.73
C GLY A 158 -2.58 -0.16 22.59
N PHE A 159 -3.48 -1.01 22.12
CA PHE A 159 -4.90 -0.66 21.94
C PHE A 159 -5.77 -0.91 23.18
N GLY A 160 -5.16 -1.45 24.27
CA GLY A 160 -5.92 -1.85 25.44
C GLY A 160 -6.71 -3.13 25.23
N GLU A 161 -7.59 -3.47 26.17
CA GLU A 161 -8.29 -4.76 26.19
C GLU A 161 -9.61 -4.76 25.40
N ASP A 162 -10.05 -3.61 24.87
CA ASP A 162 -11.31 -3.48 24.12
C ASP A 162 -11.12 -3.88 22.65
N THR A 163 -11.31 -5.18 22.38
CA THR A 163 -11.23 -5.73 21.03
C THR A 163 -12.29 -5.14 20.10
N GLY A 164 -13.47 -4.74 20.61
CA GLY A 164 -14.52 -4.13 19.80
C GLY A 164 -14.06 -2.80 19.19
N SER A 165 -13.56 -1.89 20.01
CA SER A 165 -13.04 -0.60 19.55
C SER A 165 -11.81 -0.76 18.64
N MET A 166 -10.95 -1.75 18.89
CA MET A 166 -9.85 -2.09 17.98
C MET A 166 -10.37 -2.54 16.61
N ASN A 167 -11.37 -3.39 16.58
CA ASN A 167 -11.99 -3.88 15.34
C ASN A 167 -12.62 -2.73 14.55
N GLU A 168 -13.36 -1.82 15.21
CA GLU A 168 -13.94 -0.63 14.60
C GLU A 168 -12.85 0.28 13.98
N PHE A 169 -11.74 0.49 14.69
CA PHE A 169 -10.60 1.24 14.16
C PHE A 169 -10.00 0.58 12.92
N CYS A 170 -9.76 -0.74 12.95
CA CYS A 170 -9.22 -1.49 11.82
C CYS A 170 -10.16 -1.42 10.61
N SER A 171 -11.46 -1.65 10.82
CA SER A 171 -12.49 -1.55 9.78
C SER A 171 -12.52 -0.15 9.14
N LYS A 172 -12.43 0.90 9.95
CA LYS A 172 -12.39 2.29 9.48
C LYS A 172 -11.15 2.56 8.65
N MET A 173 -9.96 2.15 9.12
CA MET A 173 -8.71 2.35 8.37
C MET A 173 -8.73 1.61 7.03
N LEU A 174 -9.29 0.39 6.97
CA LEU A 174 -9.50 -0.35 5.72
C LEU A 174 -10.42 0.40 4.76
N SER A 175 -11.62 0.77 5.23
CA SER A 175 -12.67 1.31 4.36
C SER A 175 -12.46 2.75 3.93
N GLU A 176 -11.76 3.59 4.73
CA GLU A 176 -11.61 5.02 4.47
C GLU A 176 -10.29 5.35 3.75
N SER A 177 -9.17 4.64 4.04
CA SER A 177 -7.86 4.99 3.46
C SER A 177 -7.83 4.91 1.94
N ALA A 178 -8.56 3.97 1.34
CA ALA A 178 -8.68 3.83 -0.12
C ALA A 178 -9.49 4.96 -0.79
N LYS A 179 -10.17 5.81 -0.01
CA LYS A 179 -11.10 6.85 -0.52
C LYS A 179 -10.56 8.27 -0.40
N VAL A 180 -9.42 8.47 0.26
CA VAL A 180 -8.89 9.82 0.54
C VAL A 180 -8.28 10.48 -0.69
N ASP A 181 -7.75 9.68 -1.62
CA ASP A 181 -7.11 10.15 -2.85
C ASP A 181 -7.39 9.21 -4.03
N PRO A 182 -8.19 9.61 -5.01
CA PRO A 182 -8.44 8.80 -6.21
C PRO A 182 -7.23 8.60 -7.12
N SER A 183 -6.17 9.41 -6.97
CA SER A 183 -4.92 9.29 -7.74
C SER A 183 -3.89 8.38 -7.08
N THR A 184 -4.14 7.97 -5.84
CA THR A 184 -3.29 7.06 -5.07
C THR A 184 -4.04 5.75 -4.86
N THR A 185 -3.43 4.64 -5.21
CA THR A 185 -3.96 3.31 -4.92
C THR A 185 -3.38 2.82 -3.60
N ILE A 186 -4.24 2.59 -2.63
CA ILE A 186 -3.91 1.83 -1.43
C ILE A 186 -4.89 0.67 -1.31
N GLU A 187 -4.35 -0.54 -1.26
CA GLU A 187 -5.14 -1.75 -1.08
C GLU A 187 -4.60 -2.54 0.09
N ILE A 188 -5.47 -2.85 1.02
CA ILE A 188 -5.18 -3.68 2.18
C ILE A 188 -6.14 -4.85 2.10
N ALA A 189 -5.62 -6.06 1.90
CA ALA A 189 -6.42 -7.25 1.75
C ALA A 189 -6.07 -8.27 2.83
N ASN A 190 -7.09 -8.89 3.40
CA ASN A 190 -6.96 -9.91 4.43
C ASN A 190 -7.56 -11.24 3.97
N ALA A 191 -6.97 -12.34 4.40
CA ALA A 191 -7.53 -13.67 4.17
C ALA A 191 -7.14 -14.64 5.28
N SER A 192 -7.94 -15.68 5.44
CA SER A 192 -7.65 -16.80 6.33
C SER A 192 -7.80 -18.09 5.54
N VAL A 193 -6.71 -18.83 5.38
CA VAL A 193 -6.72 -20.16 4.73
C VAL A 193 -6.58 -21.21 5.82
N VAL A 194 -7.66 -21.95 6.07
CA VAL A 194 -7.80 -22.88 7.21
C VAL A 194 -7.70 -24.31 6.72
N ASN A 195 -6.94 -25.14 7.44
CA ASN A 195 -6.81 -26.56 7.14
C ASN A 195 -8.10 -27.31 7.53
N SER A 196 -8.80 -27.82 6.53
CA SER A 196 -10.07 -28.52 6.71
C SER A 196 -9.98 -29.88 7.46
N MET A 197 -8.76 -30.34 7.74
CA MET A 197 -8.51 -31.56 8.54
C MET A 197 -8.69 -31.33 10.04
N TYR A 198 -8.72 -30.11 10.51
CA TYR A 198 -8.90 -29.73 11.92
C TYR A 198 -10.29 -29.17 12.20
N SER A 199 -10.56 -28.83 13.46
CA SER A 199 -11.79 -28.14 13.84
C SER A 199 -11.95 -26.84 13.07
N LYS A 200 -13.19 -26.52 12.70
CA LYS A 200 -13.51 -25.25 12.06
C LYS A 200 -13.25 -24.07 13.00
N LEU A 201 -13.10 -22.91 12.42
CA LEU A 201 -13.19 -21.65 13.15
C LEU A 201 -14.59 -21.51 13.76
N LYS A 202 -14.69 -20.91 14.94
CA LYS A 202 -15.96 -20.55 15.58
C LYS A 202 -16.68 -19.49 14.77
N ASP A 203 -17.98 -19.55 14.68
CA ASP A 203 -18.78 -18.62 13.86
C ASP A 203 -18.53 -17.15 14.31
N ARG A 204 -18.54 -16.90 15.62
CA ARG A 204 -18.26 -15.56 16.17
C ARG A 204 -16.89 -15.00 15.76
N PHE A 205 -15.87 -15.87 15.73
CA PHE A 205 -14.54 -15.45 15.25
C PHE A 205 -14.55 -15.15 13.76
N THR A 206 -15.19 -16.02 12.95
CA THR A 206 -15.33 -15.84 11.52
C THR A 206 -16.05 -14.54 11.18
N GLU A 207 -17.20 -14.28 11.81
CA GLU A 207 -17.95 -13.02 11.68
C GLU A 207 -17.07 -11.81 12.04
N ALA A 208 -16.33 -11.86 13.15
CA ALA A 208 -15.48 -10.74 13.56
C ALA A 208 -14.39 -10.40 12.52
N VAL A 209 -13.75 -11.41 11.92
CA VAL A 209 -12.68 -11.17 10.93
C VAL A 209 -13.23 -10.80 9.55
N GLU A 210 -14.39 -11.33 9.15
CA GLU A 210 -15.06 -10.97 7.91
C GLU A 210 -15.61 -9.53 7.95
N ASP A 211 -16.31 -9.16 9.03
CA ASP A 211 -16.96 -7.86 9.18
C ASP A 211 -15.99 -6.70 9.41
N ASN A 212 -14.93 -6.92 10.20
CA ASN A 212 -14.03 -5.83 10.62
C ASN A 212 -12.71 -5.76 9.84
N TYR A 213 -12.30 -6.86 9.21
CA TYR A 213 -11.04 -6.92 8.46
C TYR A 213 -11.25 -7.24 6.98
N GLU A 214 -12.50 -7.39 6.52
CA GLU A 214 -12.86 -7.82 5.16
C GLU A 214 -12.11 -9.11 4.77
N ALA A 215 -11.85 -9.99 5.75
CA ALA A 215 -11.05 -11.17 5.56
C ALA A 215 -11.82 -12.25 4.80
N ASN A 216 -11.24 -12.77 3.73
CA ASN A 216 -11.79 -13.91 3.02
C ASN A 216 -11.38 -15.21 3.74
N VAL A 217 -12.34 -15.89 4.37
CA VAL A 217 -12.12 -17.17 5.06
C VAL A 217 -12.39 -18.35 4.12
N CYS A 218 -11.39 -19.18 3.88
CA CYS A 218 -11.54 -20.36 3.06
C CYS A 218 -10.91 -21.60 3.72
N TYR A 219 -11.51 -22.77 3.47
CA TYR A 219 -11.06 -24.06 3.97
C TYR A 219 -10.43 -24.88 2.84
N LYS A 220 -9.23 -25.44 3.10
CA LYS A 220 -8.48 -26.26 2.16
C LYS A 220 -7.94 -27.52 2.83
N ASP A 221 -7.88 -28.60 2.12
CA ASP A 221 -7.20 -29.82 2.56
C ASP A 221 -5.70 -29.69 2.30
N PHE A 222 -4.92 -29.39 3.36
CA PHE A 222 -3.47 -29.15 3.24
C PHE A 222 -2.68 -30.40 2.82
N SER A 223 -3.33 -31.58 2.81
CA SER A 223 -2.71 -32.81 2.30
C SER A 223 -2.89 -33.00 0.79
N LYS A 224 -3.82 -32.28 0.15
CA LYS A 224 -4.22 -32.48 -1.24
C LYS A 224 -4.16 -31.24 -2.10
N ASP A 225 -4.45 -30.08 -1.51
CA ASP A 225 -4.55 -28.82 -2.23
C ASP A 225 -3.16 -28.14 -2.33
N ASP A 226 -2.90 -27.45 -3.42
CA ASP A 226 -1.73 -26.57 -3.54
C ASP A 226 -1.98 -25.26 -2.78
N VAL A 227 -1.88 -25.31 -1.46
CA VAL A 227 -2.13 -24.17 -0.57
C VAL A 227 -1.06 -23.10 -0.74
N LYS A 228 0.22 -23.47 -0.97
CA LYS A 228 1.29 -22.50 -1.27
C LYS A 228 0.96 -21.71 -2.53
N GLY A 229 0.62 -22.40 -3.62
CA GLY A 229 0.25 -21.75 -4.87
C GLY A 229 -0.98 -20.86 -4.72
N LEU A 230 -1.99 -21.28 -3.98
CA LEU A 230 -3.20 -20.50 -3.68
C LEU A 230 -2.85 -19.19 -2.94
N ILE A 231 -2.03 -19.26 -1.88
CA ILE A 231 -1.62 -18.10 -1.09
C ILE A 231 -0.77 -17.14 -1.92
N ASN A 232 0.20 -17.66 -2.68
CA ASN A 232 1.06 -16.85 -3.52
C ASN A 232 0.28 -16.15 -4.65
N ASN A 233 -0.65 -16.86 -5.30
CA ASN A 233 -1.52 -16.28 -6.32
C ASN A 233 -2.42 -15.18 -5.74
N TRP A 234 -3.03 -15.41 -4.56
CA TRP A 234 -3.82 -14.41 -3.86
C TRP A 234 -2.98 -13.17 -3.55
N CYS A 235 -1.77 -13.33 -3.00
CA CYS A 235 -0.88 -12.22 -2.68
C CYS A 235 -0.47 -11.44 -3.94
N SER A 236 -0.11 -12.16 -5.02
CA SER A 236 0.23 -11.56 -6.32
C SER A 236 -0.94 -10.74 -6.88
N GLU A 237 -2.17 -11.28 -6.82
CA GLU A 237 -3.37 -10.56 -7.27
C GLU A 237 -3.61 -9.29 -6.45
N LYS A 238 -3.57 -9.39 -5.12
CA LYS A 238 -3.80 -8.26 -4.20
C LYS A 238 -2.70 -7.21 -4.20
N THR A 239 -1.54 -7.53 -4.73
CA THR A 239 -0.41 -6.59 -4.88
C THR A 239 -0.07 -6.26 -6.34
N HIS A 240 -1.00 -6.51 -7.27
CA HIS A 240 -0.83 -6.26 -8.71
C HIS A 240 0.47 -6.84 -9.29
N GLY A 241 0.88 -8.01 -8.80
CA GLY A 241 2.12 -8.69 -9.21
C GLY A 241 3.39 -8.16 -8.51
N MET A 242 3.29 -7.14 -7.64
CA MET A 242 4.45 -6.61 -6.92
C MET A 242 5.06 -7.64 -5.98
N ILE A 243 4.22 -8.46 -5.34
CA ILE A 243 4.63 -9.57 -4.47
C ILE A 243 4.13 -10.89 -5.08
N PRO A 244 4.85 -11.48 -6.03
CA PRO A 244 4.41 -12.70 -6.72
C PRO A 244 4.55 -13.96 -5.86
N GLU A 245 5.38 -13.92 -4.81
CA GLU A 245 5.61 -15.05 -3.91
C GLU A 245 5.70 -14.56 -2.47
N LEU A 246 4.73 -14.92 -1.63
CA LEU A 246 4.74 -14.67 -0.18
C LEU A 246 5.40 -15.84 0.56
N LEU A 247 4.96 -17.06 0.27
CA LEU A 247 5.48 -18.29 0.86
C LEU A 247 6.54 -18.92 -0.05
N LYS A 248 7.74 -19.14 0.49
CA LYS A 248 8.83 -19.88 -0.18
C LYS A 248 8.70 -21.39 0.04
N ASP A 249 8.41 -21.78 1.27
CA ASP A 249 8.30 -23.18 1.67
C ASP A 249 6.92 -23.77 1.36
N GLN A 250 6.85 -25.09 1.24
CA GLN A 250 5.58 -25.80 1.14
C GLN A 250 4.82 -25.73 2.47
N VAL A 251 3.51 -25.57 2.38
CA VAL A 251 2.61 -25.66 3.53
C VAL A 251 2.49 -27.13 3.94
N THR A 252 2.52 -27.40 5.25
CA THR A 252 2.48 -28.74 5.79
C THR A 252 1.10 -29.07 6.36
N ILE A 253 0.78 -30.38 6.45
CA ILE A 253 -0.47 -30.85 7.05
C ILE A 253 -0.59 -30.54 8.54
N LEU A 254 0.52 -30.21 9.20
CA LEU A 254 0.56 -29.88 10.63
C LEU A 254 0.20 -28.40 10.90
N GLU A 255 0.14 -27.59 9.88
CA GLU A 255 -0.25 -26.19 10.00
C GLU A 255 -1.79 -26.09 10.06
N TYR A 256 -2.30 -25.31 11.01
CA TYR A 256 -3.74 -25.15 11.22
C TYR A 256 -4.36 -24.13 10.25
N ALA A 257 -3.78 -22.95 10.18
CA ALA A 257 -4.29 -21.87 9.34
C ALA A 257 -3.19 -20.86 9.02
N HIS A 258 -3.37 -20.14 7.92
CA HIS A 258 -2.61 -18.95 7.55
C HIS A 258 -3.53 -17.73 7.62
N PHE A 259 -3.20 -16.76 8.48
CA PHE A 259 -3.83 -15.44 8.52
C PHE A 259 -2.95 -14.49 7.71
N LEU A 260 -3.50 -13.99 6.62
CA LEU A 260 -2.76 -13.28 5.58
C LEU A 260 -3.19 -11.82 5.54
N ASN A 261 -2.22 -10.94 5.41
CA ASN A 261 -2.45 -9.56 5.01
C ASN A 261 -1.51 -9.21 3.87
N ALA A 262 -2.03 -8.54 2.84
CA ALA A 262 -1.26 -7.98 1.76
C ALA A 262 -1.59 -6.49 1.65
N THR A 263 -0.57 -5.65 1.66
CA THR A 263 -0.72 -4.21 1.51
C THR A 263 0.05 -3.74 0.28
N TYR A 264 -0.66 -3.04 -0.58
CA TYR A 264 -0.15 -2.43 -1.79
C TYR A 264 -0.31 -0.92 -1.74
N PHE A 265 0.71 -0.20 -2.17
CA PHE A 265 0.69 1.25 -2.29
C PHE A 265 1.26 1.69 -3.63
N LYS A 266 0.52 2.53 -4.33
CA LYS A 266 0.97 3.22 -5.53
C LYS A 266 0.53 4.67 -5.48
N GLY A 267 1.49 5.58 -5.45
CA GLY A 267 1.23 7.01 -5.42
C GLY A 267 2.15 7.76 -6.38
N ILE A 268 1.60 8.67 -7.15
CA ILE A 268 2.38 9.61 -7.96
C ILE A 268 2.76 10.81 -7.11
N TRP A 269 3.98 11.36 -7.28
CA TRP A 269 4.35 12.58 -6.56
C TRP A 269 3.42 13.74 -6.92
N SER A 270 2.99 14.53 -5.95
CA SER A 270 2.30 15.80 -6.22
C SER A 270 3.17 16.77 -7.02
N SER A 271 4.49 16.69 -6.84
CA SER A 271 5.51 17.39 -7.63
C SER A 271 6.52 16.36 -8.11
N GLN A 272 6.41 15.95 -9.37
CA GLN A 272 7.25 14.90 -9.96
C GLN A 272 8.65 15.39 -10.23
N PHE A 273 9.63 14.48 -10.17
CA PHE A 273 10.98 14.75 -10.61
C PHE A 273 11.04 14.63 -12.15
N LYS A 274 11.75 15.53 -12.79
CA LYS A 274 12.00 15.45 -14.23
C LYS A 274 13.11 14.45 -14.52
N LYS A 275 12.87 13.49 -15.40
CA LYS A 275 13.90 12.52 -15.81
C LYS A 275 15.15 13.18 -16.39
N SER A 276 15.00 14.35 -17.06
CA SER A 276 16.13 15.14 -17.59
C SER A 276 17.07 15.66 -16.49
N ASP A 277 16.56 15.85 -15.28
CA ASP A 277 17.31 16.42 -14.16
C ASP A 277 17.92 15.31 -13.28
N SER A 278 17.51 14.06 -13.46
CA SER A 278 18.09 12.89 -12.82
C SER A 278 19.45 12.55 -13.41
N LYS A 279 20.45 12.31 -12.55
CA LYS A 279 21.83 12.03 -12.96
C LYS A 279 22.43 10.91 -12.13
N LYS A 280 23.43 10.22 -12.71
CA LYS A 280 24.26 9.29 -11.94
C LYS A 280 25.15 10.08 -10.99
N GLU A 281 24.92 9.87 -9.68
CA GLU A 281 25.71 10.48 -8.60
C GLU A 281 26.15 9.43 -7.58
N LYS A 282 27.08 9.80 -6.71
CA LYS A 282 27.60 8.90 -5.68
C LYS A 282 26.65 8.88 -4.50
N PHE A 283 26.33 7.66 -4.03
CA PHE A 283 25.70 7.40 -2.75
C PHE A 283 26.76 6.85 -1.79
N TYR A 284 26.85 7.42 -0.60
CA TYR A 284 27.89 7.09 0.39
C TYR A 284 27.34 6.10 1.41
N LEU A 285 27.91 4.89 1.44
CA LEU A 285 27.52 3.85 2.40
C LEU A 285 28.19 4.07 3.75
N GLU A 286 27.63 3.53 4.84
CA GLU A 286 28.18 3.66 6.19
C GLU A 286 29.55 3.00 6.39
N ASP A 287 29.92 2.04 5.54
CA ASP A 287 31.25 1.41 5.55
C ASP A 287 32.32 2.26 4.82
N GLY A 288 31.96 3.48 4.38
CA GLY A 288 32.83 4.41 3.65
C GLY A 288 32.95 4.13 2.15
N SER A 289 32.38 3.04 1.66
CA SER A 289 32.31 2.76 0.23
C SER A 289 31.31 3.67 -0.47
N LYS A 290 31.38 3.71 -1.80
CA LYS A 290 30.53 4.58 -2.64
C LYS A 290 29.90 3.73 -3.73
N ARG A 291 28.64 4.01 -4.03
CA ARG A 291 27.87 3.37 -5.10
C ARG A 291 27.33 4.45 -6.03
N GLU A 292 27.35 4.23 -7.34
CA GLU A 292 26.60 5.06 -8.27
C GLU A 292 25.12 4.72 -8.22
N THR A 293 24.28 5.75 -8.11
CA THR A 293 22.82 5.62 -8.15
C THR A 293 22.23 6.68 -9.08
N ASN A 294 21.02 6.43 -9.59
CA ASN A 294 20.28 7.45 -10.29
C ASN A 294 19.70 8.43 -9.27
N MET A 295 20.26 9.63 -9.18
CA MET A 295 19.86 10.66 -8.23
C MET A 295 18.85 11.59 -8.91
N MET A 296 17.59 11.51 -8.47
CA MET A 296 16.51 12.41 -8.88
C MET A 296 16.74 13.78 -8.26
N HIS A 297 16.44 14.85 -8.99
CA HIS A 297 16.70 16.21 -8.55
C HIS A 297 15.54 17.14 -8.89
N GLN A 298 15.13 17.95 -7.90
CA GLN A 298 14.21 19.07 -8.11
C GLN A 298 14.40 20.17 -7.07
N LYS A 299 13.96 21.38 -7.43
CA LYS A 299 13.86 22.53 -6.52
C LYS A 299 12.42 22.97 -6.46
N ALA A 300 11.82 22.84 -5.29
CA ALA A 300 10.42 23.20 -5.08
C ALA A 300 10.13 23.48 -3.60
N ARG A 301 8.89 23.90 -3.34
CA ARG A 301 8.43 24.15 -1.98
C ARG A 301 7.94 22.86 -1.34
N PHE A 302 8.60 22.43 -0.24
CA PHE A 302 8.26 21.24 0.52
C PHE A 302 8.18 21.55 2.03
N ASN A 303 7.49 20.72 2.77
CA ASN A 303 7.53 20.74 4.22
C ASN A 303 8.86 20.12 4.68
N TYR A 304 9.64 20.93 5.37
CA TYR A 304 10.98 20.62 5.88
C TYR A 304 11.02 20.86 7.38
N GLY A 305 11.70 20.01 8.12
CA GLY A 305 11.95 20.14 9.54
C GLY A 305 13.36 19.69 9.89
N TYR A 306 13.79 20.07 11.08
CA TYR A 306 15.04 19.60 11.66
C TYR A 306 14.81 19.24 13.13
N LEU A 307 15.27 18.09 13.55
CA LEU A 307 15.21 17.67 14.95
C LEU A 307 16.64 17.41 15.46
N PRO A 308 17.08 18.10 16.53
CA PRO A 308 18.40 17.87 17.12
C PRO A 308 18.63 16.39 17.44
N ASN A 309 19.81 15.89 17.19
CA ASN A 309 20.24 14.48 17.34
C ASN A 309 19.61 13.46 16.38
N ILE A 310 18.64 13.85 15.57
CA ILE A 310 18.08 13.03 14.50
C ILE A 310 18.56 13.53 13.14
N GLY A 311 18.34 14.80 12.83
CA GLY A 311 18.73 15.42 11.58
C GLY A 311 17.56 16.04 10.83
N PRO A 312 17.79 16.46 9.58
CA PRO A 312 16.75 17.04 8.72
C PRO A 312 15.74 16.00 8.25
N ALA A 313 14.50 16.42 8.11
CA ALA A 313 13.42 15.63 7.56
C ALA A 313 12.67 16.41 6.49
N LEU A 314 12.20 15.69 5.46
CA LEU A 314 11.49 16.22 4.31
C LEU A 314 10.20 15.43 4.09
N CYS A 315 9.11 16.15 3.73
CA CYS A 315 7.88 15.52 3.26
C CYS A 315 7.71 15.70 1.76
N LEU A 316 7.59 14.60 1.05
CA LEU A 316 7.22 14.54 -0.36
C LEU A 316 5.77 14.06 -0.46
N PRO A 317 4.81 14.92 -0.84
CA PRO A 317 3.41 14.55 -0.94
C PRO A 317 3.11 13.74 -2.20
N TYR A 318 2.12 12.83 -2.10
CA TYR A 318 1.55 12.10 -3.22
C TYR A 318 0.19 12.68 -3.64
N GLY A 319 -0.11 12.58 -4.93
CA GLY A 319 -1.41 12.89 -5.51
C GLY A 319 -2.01 14.21 -5.01
N ASN A 320 -3.20 14.12 -4.43
CA ASN A 320 -3.91 15.25 -3.81
C ASN A 320 -3.42 15.62 -2.40
N GLN A 321 -2.27 15.11 -1.98
CA GLN A 321 -1.60 15.31 -0.69
C GLN A 321 -2.28 14.60 0.51
N ALA A 322 -3.13 13.60 0.25
CA ALA A 322 -3.65 12.74 1.33
C ALA A 322 -2.57 11.82 1.90
N PHE A 323 -1.63 11.40 1.08
CA PHE A 323 -0.46 10.64 1.50
C PHE A 323 0.83 11.43 1.29
N ARG A 324 1.84 11.12 2.07
CA ARG A 324 3.19 11.67 1.92
C ARG A 324 4.25 10.66 2.28
N MET A 325 5.43 10.77 1.64
CA MET A 325 6.65 10.15 2.13
C MET A 325 7.37 11.13 3.05
N VAL A 326 7.67 10.72 4.26
CA VAL A 326 8.54 11.42 5.21
C VAL A 326 9.90 10.78 5.12
N ILE A 327 10.93 11.55 4.82
CA ILE A 327 12.32 11.09 4.73
C ILE A 327 13.11 11.74 5.85
N ILE A 328 13.84 10.96 6.64
CA ILE A 328 14.71 11.41 7.73
C ILE A 328 16.14 11.09 7.35
N LEU A 329 16.95 12.12 7.20
CA LEU A 329 18.35 11.98 6.83
C LEU A 329 19.22 12.23 8.07
N PRO A 330 20.08 11.27 8.49
CA PRO A 330 21.00 11.50 9.60
C PRO A 330 21.88 12.74 9.35
N ASP A 331 22.22 13.48 10.40
CA ASP A 331 23.23 14.53 10.33
C ASP A 331 24.57 13.98 9.81
N GLU A 332 25.39 14.81 9.20
CA GLU A 332 26.71 14.39 8.74
C GLU A 332 27.53 13.79 9.90
N GLY A 333 28.13 12.63 9.63
CA GLY A 333 28.92 11.89 10.60
C GLY A 333 28.11 11.04 11.58
N LYS A 334 26.75 11.10 11.58
CA LYS A 334 25.90 10.19 12.33
C LYS A 334 25.59 8.95 11.53
N LYS A 335 25.45 7.82 12.23
CA LYS A 335 24.99 6.57 11.67
C LYS A 335 23.46 6.51 11.71
N LEU A 336 22.90 5.72 10.79
CA LEU A 336 21.45 5.45 10.76
C LEU A 336 20.96 4.82 12.07
N GLU A 337 21.81 3.97 12.70
CA GLU A 337 21.51 3.32 13.97
C GLU A 337 21.31 4.34 15.11
N ASP A 338 22.12 5.41 15.16
CA ASP A 338 21.97 6.47 16.17
C ASP A 338 20.62 7.17 16.05
N VAL A 339 20.17 7.40 14.81
CA VAL A 339 18.84 8.00 14.53
C VAL A 339 17.71 7.05 14.91
N LYS A 340 17.83 5.76 14.59
CA LYS A 340 16.82 4.76 14.97
C LYS A 340 16.65 4.67 16.48
N HIS A 341 17.75 4.67 17.24
CA HIS A 341 17.69 4.66 18.69
C HIS A 341 17.02 5.90 19.29
N ALA A 342 17.26 7.07 18.71
CA ALA A 342 16.69 8.33 19.15
C ALA A 342 15.21 8.50 18.74
N LEU A 343 14.78 7.87 17.64
CA LEU A 343 13.46 8.06 17.05
C LEU A 343 12.39 7.27 17.80
N ASP A 344 11.64 7.92 18.69
CA ASP A 344 10.43 7.40 19.33
C ASP A 344 9.18 8.18 18.86
N LEU A 345 8.01 7.85 19.40
CA LEU A 345 6.76 8.49 19.03
C LEU A 345 6.78 10.00 19.28
N ASN A 346 7.35 10.44 20.42
CA ASN A 346 7.40 11.86 20.75
C ASN A 346 8.30 12.64 19.80
N HIS A 347 9.47 12.09 19.43
CA HIS A 347 10.35 12.67 18.42
C HIS A 347 9.69 12.70 17.05
N TRP A 348 8.97 11.62 16.68
CA TRP A 348 8.22 11.55 15.44
C TRP A 348 7.13 12.64 15.37
N GLU A 349 6.26 12.73 16.37
CA GLU A 349 5.19 13.72 16.43
C GLU A 349 5.75 15.16 16.46
N THR A 350 6.80 15.40 17.25
CA THR A 350 7.48 16.72 17.32
C THR A 350 8.07 17.10 15.95
N MET A 351 8.73 16.17 15.27
CA MET A 351 9.30 16.41 13.94
C MET A 351 8.21 16.79 12.95
N ILE A 352 7.13 16.00 12.89
CA ILE A 352 6.02 16.23 11.95
C ILE A 352 5.32 17.57 12.22
N SER A 353 5.06 17.90 13.49
CA SER A 353 4.36 19.14 13.87
C SER A 353 5.20 20.41 13.63
N ASN A 354 6.53 20.30 13.64
CA ASN A 354 7.44 21.42 13.45
C ASN A 354 7.85 21.63 11.97
N MET A 355 7.36 20.79 11.05
CA MET A 355 7.64 20.97 9.64
C MET A 355 6.88 22.16 9.06
N TYR A 356 7.53 22.91 8.20
CA TYR A 356 6.94 24.07 7.52
C TYR A 356 7.39 24.16 6.06
N GLY A 357 6.58 24.79 5.23
CA GLY A 357 6.80 24.89 3.80
C GLY A 357 7.90 25.89 3.43
N VAL A 358 9.00 25.41 2.83
CA VAL A 358 10.15 26.22 2.37
C VAL A 358 10.64 25.74 1.01
N GLU A 359 11.42 26.58 0.32
CA GLU A 359 12.16 26.18 -0.88
C GLU A 359 13.30 25.23 -0.51
N VAL A 360 13.29 24.03 -1.09
CA VAL A 360 14.29 22.99 -0.85
C VAL A 360 14.88 22.53 -2.16
N ASP A 361 16.20 22.43 -2.20
CA ASP A 361 16.94 21.72 -3.24
C ASP A 361 17.02 20.25 -2.83
N VAL A 362 16.22 19.39 -3.50
CA VAL A 362 16.05 17.99 -3.15
C VAL A 362 16.85 17.11 -4.09
N LYS A 363 17.66 16.22 -3.52
CA LYS A 363 18.22 15.06 -4.21
C LYS A 363 17.79 13.79 -3.48
N LEU A 364 17.22 12.86 -4.23
CA LEU A 364 16.74 11.58 -3.72
C LEU A 364 17.12 10.47 -4.71
N PRO A 365 17.76 9.37 -4.28
CA PRO A 365 18.02 8.25 -5.19
C PRO A 365 16.70 7.63 -5.66
N SER A 366 16.62 7.20 -6.91
CA SER A 366 15.63 6.21 -7.30
C SER A 366 16.06 4.87 -6.73
N PHE A 367 15.13 4.13 -6.11
CA PHE A 367 15.47 2.89 -5.43
C PHE A 367 14.30 1.90 -5.41
N GLU A 368 14.65 0.65 -5.20
CA GLU A 368 13.71 -0.43 -4.89
C GLU A 368 14.14 -1.05 -3.56
N SER A 369 13.17 -1.35 -2.69
CA SER A 369 13.40 -2.03 -1.43
C SER A 369 12.38 -3.14 -1.29
N GLU A 370 12.86 -4.35 -1.02
CA GLU A 370 12.05 -5.53 -0.75
C GLU A 370 12.51 -6.15 0.56
N TYR A 371 11.56 -6.50 1.41
CA TYR A 371 11.82 -7.16 2.67
C TYR A 371 10.87 -8.34 2.86
N ASN A 372 11.42 -9.49 3.21
CA ASN A 372 10.67 -10.72 3.46
C ASN A 372 11.28 -11.41 4.69
N THR A 373 10.50 -11.53 5.75
CA THR A 373 10.95 -12.09 7.02
C THR A 373 9.81 -12.80 7.76
N ASP A 374 10.18 -13.67 8.69
CA ASP A 374 9.30 -14.14 9.75
C ASP A 374 9.48 -13.25 10.99
N LEU A 375 8.42 -12.61 11.41
CA LEU A 375 8.42 -11.64 12.51
C LEU A 375 8.28 -12.28 13.90
N VAL A 376 8.17 -13.60 14.03
CA VAL A 376 7.94 -14.27 15.34
C VAL A 376 8.99 -13.84 16.37
N ASP A 377 10.27 -13.88 16.04
CA ASP A 377 11.33 -13.52 17.00
C ASP A 377 11.36 -12.02 17.32
N VAL A 378 11.02 -11.17 16.35
CA VAL A 378 10.87 -9.73 16.56
C VAL A 378 9.72 -9.44 17.54
N LEU A 379 8.55 -10.06 17.31
CA LEU A 379 7.36 -9.90 18.14
C LEU A 379 7.52 -10.49 19.54
N ARG A 380 8.26 -11.60 19.68
CA ARG A 380 8.69 -12.10 20.99
C ARG A 380 9.55 -11.08 21.73
N GLY A 381 10.52 -10.49 21.04
CA GLY A 381 11.33 -9.40 21.59
C GLY A 381 10.56 -8.13 21.94
N MET A 382 9.31 -7.99 21.45
CA MET A 382 8.37 -6.92 21.79
C MET A 382 7.38 -7.31 22.89
N GLY A 383 7.36 -8.58 23.33
CA GLY A 383 6.58 -9.04 24.48
C GLY A 383 5.42 -9.98 24.15
N ILE A 384 5.27 -10.44 22.90
CA ILE A 384 4.29 -11.49 22.55
C ILE A 384 5.01 -12.84 22.62
N GLU A 385 4.84 -13.57 23.70
CA GLU A 385 5.46 -14.88 23.90
C GLU A 385 4.45 -16.02 23.81
N LYS A 386 3.32 -15.89 24.51
CA LYS A 386 2.33 -16.95 24.64
C LYS A 386 1.71 -17.35 23.32
N ALA A 387 1.37 -16.41 22.47
CA ALA A 387 0.78 -16.67 21.15
C ALA A 387 1.63 -17.62 20.27
N PHE A 388 2.96 -17.62 20.49
CA PHE A 388 3.92 -18.43 19.74
C PHE A 388 4.34 -19.73 20.47
N SER A 389 3.74 -20.04 21.63
CA SER A 389 4.06 -21.21 22.43
C SER A 389 3.04 -22.31 22.17
N GLY A 390 3.46 -23.44 21.61
CA GLY A 390 2.59 -24.60 21.39
C GLY A 390 2.01 -25.20 22.68
N LYS A 391 2.53 -24.79 23.86
CA LYS A 391 2.07 -25.26 25.17
C LYS A 391 1.13 -24.25 25.85
N ASP A 392 1.41 -22.98 25.69
CA ASP A 392 0.79 -21.92 26.52
C ASP A 392 -0.14 -20.99 25.73
N ALA A 393 -0.19 -21.12 24.40
CA ALA A 393 -1.10 -20.33 23.58
C ALA A 393 -2.56 -20.70 23.88
N ASP A 394 -3.40 -19.69 24.03
CA ASP A 394 -4.83 -19.85 24.21
C ASP A 394 -5.59 -19.05 23.14
N PHE A 395 -6.07 -19.79 22.14
CA PHE A 395 -6.92 -19.30 21.05
C PHE A 395 -8.30 -20.01 21.10
N SER A 396 -8.79 -20.27 22.31
CA SER A 396 -10.04 -21.01 22.51
C SER A 396 -11.28 -20.27 22.00
N GLU A 397 -11.23 -18.93 21.81
CA GLU A 397 -12.31 -18.20 21.14
C GLU A 397 -12.24 -18.29 19.60
N MET A 398 -11.11 -18.78 19.04
CA MET A 398 -10.96 -19.00 17.60
C MET A 398 -11.47 -20.38 17.17
N THR A 399 -11.10 -21.43 17.91
CA THR A 399 -11.36 -22.83 17.51
C THR A 399 -11.31 -23.76 18.73
N GLU A 400 -11.90 -24.98 18.58
CA GLU A 400 -11.78 -26.04 19.59
C GLU A 400 -10.43 -26.78 19.52
N SER A 401 -9.66 -26.61 18.46
CA SER A 401 -8.32 -27.21 18.34
C SER A 401 -7.30 -26.42 19.15
N PRO A 402 -6.37 -27.07 19.88
CA PRO A 402 -5.25 -26.39 20.51
C PRO A 402 -4.28 -25.89 19.43
N VAL A 403 -4.24 -24.59 19.22
CA VAL A 403 -3.45 -23.96 18.15
C VAL A 403 -2.54 -22.87 18.69
N TYR A 404 -1.47 -22.60 17.98
CA TYR A 404 -0.55 -21.49 18.26
C TYR A 404 -0.09 -20.88 16.94
N ILE A 405 0.44 -19.66 16.98
CA ILE A 405 1.03 -18.99 15.80
C ILE A 405 2.44 -19.52 15.59
N SER A 406 2.65 -20.28 14.51
CA SER A 406 3.96 -20.85 14.18
C SER A 406 4.84 -19.90 13.37
N LYS A 407 4.25 -19.01 12.55
CA LYS A 407 4.94 -18.04 11.69
C LYS A 407 4.11 -16.77 11.54
N VAL A 408 4.82 -15.65 11.42
CA VAL A 408 4.25 -14.35 11.02
C VAL A 408 5.03 -13.84 9.82
N ILE A 409 4.65 -14.31 8.64
CA ILE A 409 5.35 -13.96 7.40
C ILE A 409 4.94 -12.56 6.99
N HIS A 410 5.93 -11.67 6.95
CA HIS A 410 5.77 -10.32 6.45
C HIS A 410 6.59 -10.10 5.19
N LYS A 411 5.95 -9.61 4.16
CA LYS A 411 6.62 -9.20 2.93
C LYS A 411 6.10 -7.86 2.46
N ALA A 412 7.02 -6.93 2.24
CA ALA A 412 6.72 -5.61 1.69
C ALA A 412 7.72 -5.27 0.59
N LYS A 413 7.26 -4.55 -0.41
CA LYS A 413 8.07 -4.09 -1.53
C LYS A 413 7.64 -2.69 -1.94
N ILE A 414 8.61 -1.84 -2.26
CA ILE A 414 8.40 -0.51 -2.81
C ILE A 414 9.41 -0.23 -3.91
N LYS A 415 8.98 0.47 -4.93
CA LYS A 415 9.84 1.07 -5.93
C LYS A 415 9.58 2.57 -5.94
N VAL A 416 10.64 3.35 -5.87
CA VAL A 416 10.62 4.83 -5.87
C VAL A 416 11.38 5.34 -7.07
N ASP A 417 10.72 6.13 -7.90
CA ASP A 417 11.30 6.76 -9.08
C ASP A 417 10.78 8.19 -9.28
N GLU A 418 11.09 8.80 -10.42
CA GLU A 418 10.76 10.18 -10.73
C GLU A 418 9.26 10.48 -10.74
N GLN A 419 8.42 9.48 -11.00
CA GLN A 419 6.97 9.65 -11.06
C GLN A 419 6.30 9.47 -9.70
N GLY A 420 6.89 8.65 -8.82
CA GLY A 420 6.29 8.33 -7.53
C GLY A 420 6.83 7.07 -6.89
N SER A 421 5.97 6.45 -6.09
CA SER A 421 6.18 5.10 -5.59
C SER A 421 5.33 4.16 -6.41
N GLU A 422 5.96 3.14 -6.97
CA GLU A 422 5.48 2.23 -8.00
C GLU A 422 4.93 2.90 -9.28
N ALA A 423 5.78 3.09 -10.25
CA ALA A 423 5.39 3.49 -11.58
C ALA A 423 5.33 2.28 -12.51
N ALA A 424 4.16 1.66 -12.65
CA ALA A 424 3.84 0.86 -13.81
C ALA A 424 2.99 1.74 -14.74
N ALA A 425 3.64 2.23 -15.77
CA ALA A 425 3.16 2.84 -17.01
C ALA A 425 1.80 3.56 -17.01
N VAL A 426 1.86 4.81 -17.51
CA VAL A 426 0.84 5.54 -18.26
C VAL A 426 -0.09 6.44 -17.47
N THR A 427 0.33 7.63 -17.26
CA THR A 427 -0.25 8.88 -17.80
C THR A 427 0.66 9.99 -17.30
N ASP A 428 1.31 10.73 -18.19
CA ASP A 428 2.07 11.94 -17.82
C ASP A 428 1.08 12.97 -17.25
N VAL A 429 0.87 12.92 -15.95
CA VAL A 429 0.23 14.00 -15.20
C VAL A 429 1.35 14.85 -14.64
N VAL A 430 1.90 15.72 -15.48
CA VAL A 430 2.88 16.71 -15.04
C VAL A 430 2.12 17.81 -14.33
N MET A 431 2.07 17.75 -13.00
CA MET A 431 1.57 18.85 -12.19
C MET A 431 2.68 19.88 -12.01
N GLY A 432 2.60 20.95 -12.77
CA GLY A 432 3.48 22.09 -12.60
C GLY A 432 3.06 22.92 -11.39
N TYR A 433 3.91 22.95 -10.35
CA TYR A 433 3.88 24.08 -9.43
C TYR A 433 4.28 25.33 -10.20
N THR A 434 3.54 26.43 -10.02
CA THR A 434 3.97 27.74 -10.52
C THR A 434 5.38 28.00 -9.99
N SER A 435 6.33 28.19 -10.91
CA SER A 435 7.70 28.59 -10.56
C SER A 435 7.67 29.70 -9.51
N PRO A 436 8.55 29.63 -8.50
CA PRO A 436 8.74 30.76 -7.60
C PRO A 436 9.01 31.99 -8.43
N GLY A 437 8.38 33.09 -8.07
CA GLY A 437 8.64 34.39 -8.72
C GLY A 437 10.13 34.71 -8.69
N PRO A 438 10.65 35.57 -9.61
CA PRO A 438 12.07 35.92 -9.66
C PRO A 438 12.47 36.51 -8.31
N GLY A 439 13.28 35.77 -7.53
CA GLY A 439 13.81 36.20 -6.24
C GLY A 439 13.72 35.17 -5.10
N SER A 440 13.12 33.99 -5.26
CA SER A 440 13.18 32.99 -4.22
C SER A 440 14.55 32.31 -4.20
N THR A 441 15.32 32.61 -3.14
CA THR A 441 16.57 31.90 -2.85
C THR A 441 16.24 30.53 -2.22
N VAL A 442 16.82 29.44 -2.75
CA VAL A 442 16.78 28.13 -2.11
C VAL A 442 17.31 28.26 -0.69
N GLN A 443 16.45 27.99 0.29
CA GLN A 443 16.82 28.19 1.71
C GLN A 443 17.51 26.96 2.29
N PHE A 444 17.14 25.76 1.83
CA PHE A 444 17.63 24.50 2.38
C PHE A 444 18.02 23.52 1.29
N GLN A 445 18.99 22.66 1.62
CA GLN A 445 19.39 21.51 0.82
C GLN A 445 19.00 20.24 1.55
N PHE A 446 18.38 19.29 0.83
CA PHE A 446 18.07 17.97 1.31
C PHE A 446 18.61 16.96 0.30
N HIS A 447 19.87 16.56 0.47
CA HIS A 447 20.56 15.64 -0.42
C HIS A 447 20.67 14.27 0.27
N ALA A 448 19.76 13.36 -0.06
CA ALA A 448 19.73 11.98 0.45
C ALA A 448 20.77 11.12 -0.29
N ASP A 449 22.02 11.48 -0.16
CA ASP A 449 23.20 10.82 -0.75
C ASP A 449 23.87 9.80 0.18
N ARG A 450 23.25 9.49 1.31
CA ARG A 450 23.68 8.55 2.36
C ARG A 450 22.48 7.84 2.97
N PRO A 451 22.65 6.76 3.77
CA PRO A 451 21.54 6.02 4.36
C PRO A 451 20.51 6.90 5.08
N PHE A 452 19.24 6.61 4.85
CA PHE A 452 18.11 7.36 5.41
C PHE A 452 16.96 6.45 5.82
N ILE A 453 16.09 6.95 6.72
CA ILE A 453 14.80 6.35 7.07
C ILE A 453 13.74 7.00 6.21
N TYR A 454 12.74 6.24 5.79
CA TYR A 454 11.56 6.76 5.11
C TYR A 454 10.28 6.12 5.63
N ALA A 455 9.19 6.86 5.64
CA ALA A 455 7.88 6.36 6.00
C ALA A 455 6.80 6.93 5.08
N ILE A 456 5.77 6.13 4.78
CA ILE A 456 4.56 6.61 4.09
C ILE A 456 3.47 6.76 5.12
N THR A 457 2.91 7.97 5.22
CA THR A 457 1.85 8.30 6.18
C THR A 457 0.63 8.86 5.47
N GLU A 458 -0.55 8.55 6.01
CA GLU A 458 -1.78 9.27 5.68
C GLU A 458 -1.83 10.57 6.50
N VAL A 459 -2.15 11.69 5.85
CA VAL A 459 -1.90 13.03 6.40
C VAL A 459 -2.93 13.44 7.46
N SER A 460 -4.21 13.09 7.28
CA SER A 460 -5.29 13.51 8.18
C SER A 460 -5.28 12.79 9.52
N THR A 461 -4.88 11.51 9.52
CA THR A 461 -4.74 10.70 10.73
C THR A 461 -3.34 10.72 11.30
N GLY A 462 -2.33 10.90 10.46
CA GLY A 462 -0.92 10.73 10.82
C GLY A 462 -0.48 9.26 10.92
N ALA A 463 -1.31 8.30 10.51
CA ALA A 463 -1.00 6.88 10.59
C ALA A 463 0.17 6.50 9.68
N ILE A 464 1.11 5.73 10.22
CA ILE A 464 2.24 5.15 9.48
C ILE A 464 1.77 3.86 8.80
N PHE A 465 1.72 3.88 7.46
CA PHE A 465 1.39 2.71 6.64
C PHE A 465 2.61 1.88 6.33
N PHE A 466 3.72 2.56 6.01
CA PHE A 466 5.00 1.92 5.73
C PHE A 466 6.11 2.68 6.43
N ILE A 467 7.14 1.94 6.85
CA ILE A 467 8.39 2.50 7.36
C ILE A 467 9.56 1.61 6.95
N GLY A 468 10.65 2.23 6.57
CA GLY A 468 11.83 1.50 6.12
C GLY A 468 13.10 2.31 6.20
N GLN A 469 14.18 1.66 5.83
CA GLN A 469 15.49 2.29 5.64
C GLN A 469 16.03 1.97 4.25
N TYR A 470 16.67 2.93 3.63
CA TYR A 470 17.48 2.73 2.43
C TYR A 470 18.94 2.97 2.76
N THR A 471 19.76 1.96 2.53
CA THR A 471 21.19 1.97 2.90
C THR A 471 22.12 1.90 1.69
N GLY A 472 21.53 1.76 0.49
CA GLY A 472 22.29 1.53 -0.73
C GLY A 472 22.77 0.07 -0.90
N LYS A 473 22.35 -0.82 0.01
CA LYS A 473 22.67 -2.27 -0.04
C LYS A 473 21.41 -3.08 -0.26
#